data_e30ba5c150884ca638ad90043c7083e7
#
_entry.id   e30ba5c150884ca638ad90043c7083e7
#
_cell.length_a   1.000
_cell.length_b   1.000
_cell.length_c   1.000
_cell.angle_alpha   90.00
_cell.angle_beta   90.00
_cell.angle_gamma   90.00
#
_symmetry.space_group_name_H-M   'P 1'
#
loop_
_entity.id
_entity.type
_entity.pdbx_description
1 polymer ?
#
loop_
_entity_poly.entity_id
_entity_poly.type
_entity_poly.pdbx_seq_one_letter_code
_entity_poly.pdbx_strand_id
1 'polypeptide(L)'
;MAIFGGMSLDVVPALASIKFLEDVPRRALRAAGKEARWFSVPAGWPLFRSGEMSDSIFFVLSGSFGAFKAMRDGRSEFMGHIRAGEPVGEMAMFQGGIDIDGDGAPDNVPHTSSVYALRDSEVLEISRKGFEKLSAAEPEILNAMIRLILSRLREGNQRNRRTAPKVFALVATSPTIDLGLRAEALQDALKKLGVKSRIVEQVEGDEKPSAFFDTLEQENDVVILISTMGDNAWYRLSMRQADRIWVVARADAKPSYPLFPEENSPAQSLKLVDVLLLHHGAERKACRPADWLRAAGAARVFHWHQVKGDHCDRLARTIAGRSVGVVFSGGGARAYAHIGVVRALRELGIPIDFAGGASMGAVVAGCVAMGWDDDEIERRIRKGFVETNPLGDWNIPVVGMVKGHRVDNRLREHFGEAEIGDLEMPFFAVSTNLTDGAYRVHRQGLLRKALRATIALPGILPPVVDEGEVLVDGAVLNNFPADVMRELQRGFVVGCDV
;
A
#
# COMPACT_ATOMS: atom_id res chain seq x y z
N MET A 1 1.68 -0.90 -30.33
CA MET A 1 0.81 -2.00 -30.76
C MET A 1 1.70 -3.08 -31.39
N ALA A 2 2.22 -3.99 -30.56
CA ALA A 2 3.02 -5.12 -31.04
C ALA A 2 2.07 -6.32 -31.15
N ILE A 3 1.62 -6.56 -32.37
CA ILE A 3 0.82 -7.74 -32.74
C ILE A 3 1.81 -8.90 -32.85
N PHE A 4 1.89 -9.75 -31.84
CA PHE A 4 2.54 -11.05 -31.99
C PHE A 4 1.63 -11.97 -32.85
N GLY A 5 2.22 -12.48 -33.91
CA GLY A 5 1.62 -13.18 -34.99
C GLY A 5 0.75 -14.36 -34.58
N GLY A 6 -0.35 -14.53 -35.31
CA GLY A 6 -1.38 -15.53 -35.15
C GLY A 6 -0.88 -16.97 -35.22
N MET A 7 -0.75 -17.59 -34.05
CA MET A 7 -1.09 -19.00 -33.91
C MET A 7 -2.59 -19.05 -33.60
N SER A 8 -3.36 -19.79 -34.37
CA SER A 8 -4.75 -20.16 -34.08
C SER A 8 -4.73 -21.05 -32.82
N LEU A 9 -4.55 -20.45 -31.65
CA LEU A 9 -4.74 -21.12 -30.37
C LEU A 9 -6.24 -21.48 -30.30
N ASP A 10 -6.53 -22.73 -29.96
CA ASP A 10 -7.90 -23.14 -29.68
C ASP A 10 -8.39 -22.39 -28.45
N VAL A 11 -9.18 -21.32 -28.62
CA VAL A 11 -9.73 -20.49 -27.54
C VAL A 11 -10.80 -21.20 -26.69
N VAL A 12 -11.29 -22.37 -27.15
CA VAL A 12 -12.35 -23.13 -26.48
C VAL A 12 -11.95 -23.64 -25.09
N PRO A 13 -10.73 -24.16 -24.86
CA PRO A 13 -10.27 -24.52 -23.54
C PRO A 13 -10.20 -23.31 -22.59
N ALA A 14 -9.72 -22.17 -23.10
CA ALA A 14 -9.65 -20.93 -22.31
C ALA A 14 -11.05 -20.41 -21.93
N LEU A 15 -12.01 -20.44 -22.86
CA LEU A 15 -13.41 -20.12 -22.58
C LEU A 15 -14.01 -21.06 -21.51
N ALA A 16 -13.75 -22.36 -21.63
CA ALA A 16 -14.24 -23.39 -20.70
C ALA A 16 -13.62 -23.29 -19.29
N SER A 17 -12.45 -22.68 -19.16
CA SER A 17 -11.79 -22.45 -17.85
C SER A 17 -12.37 -21.27 -17.09
N ILE A 18 -13.12 -20.41 -17.74
CA ILE A 18 -13.76 -19.25 -17.11
C ILE A 18 -14.97 -19.74 -16.33
N LYS A 19 -14.92 -19.64 -15.01
CA LYS A 19 -15.99 -20.08 -14.09
C LYS A 19 -17.37 -19.55 -14.49
N PHE A 20 -17.40 -18.37 -15.04
CA PHE A 20 -18.61 -17.72 -15.56
C PHE A 20 -19.24 -18.44 -16.75
N LEU A 21 -18.47 -19.26 -17.46
CA LEU A 21 -18.87 -19.99 -18.68
C LEU A 21 -18.80 -21.52 -18.53
N GLU A 22 -18.60 -22.03 -17.29
CA GLU A 22 -18.39 -23.47 -17.04
C GLU A 22 -19.57 -24.35 -17.49
N ASP A 23 -20.80 -23.83 -17.38
CA ASP A 23 -22.03 -24.55 -17.74
C ASP A 23 -22.39 -24.41 -19.24
N VAL A 24 -21.64 -23.62 -20.00
CA VAL A 24 -21.92 -23.36 -21.41
C VAL A 24 -21.56 -24.59 -22.26
N PRO A 25 -22.50 -25.08 -23.11
CA PRO A 25 -22.22 -26.19 -23.98
C PRO A 25 -21.03 -25.94 -24.92
N ARG A 26 -20.12 -26.90 -25.06
CA ARG A 26 -18.92 -26.79 -25.92
C ARG A 26 -19.20 -26.33 -27.36
N ARG A 27 -20.40 -26.63 -27.88
CA ARG A 27 -20.82 -26.16 -29.21
C ARG A 27 -20.98 -24.64 -29.24
N ALA A 28 -21.53 -24.05 -28.20
CA ALA A 28 -21.71 -22.60 -28.07
C ALA A 28 -20.35 -21.92 -27.84
N LEU A 29 -19.48 -22.49 -27.00
CA LEU A 29 -18.11 -22.00 -26.81
C LEU A 29 -17.32 -21.97 -28.12
N ARG A 30 -17.46 -23.01 -28.98
CA ARG A 30 -16.84 -23.03 -30.32
C ARG A 30 -17.41 -21.95 -31.25
N ALA A 31 -18.72 -21.69 -31.18
CA ALA A 31 -19.36 -20.66 -31.98
C ALA A 31 -18.94 -19.25 -31.57
N ALA A 32 -18.82 -18.98 -30.26
CA ALA A 32 -18.33 -17.74 -29.73
C ALA A 32 -16.81 -17.57 -29.92
N GLY A 33 -16.05 -18.66 -29.84
CA GLY A 33 -14.61 -18.66 -30.04
C GLY A 33 -14.16 -18.18 -31.44
N LYS A 34 -15.02 -18.24 -32.43
CA LYS A 34 -14.77 -17.64 -33.74
C LYS A 34 -14.79 -16.11 -33.76
N GLU A 35 -15.43 -15.52 -32.76
CA GLU A 35 -15.56 -14.08 -32.55
C GLU A 35 -14.70 -13.63 -31.34
N ALA A 36 -13.81 -14.47 -30.86
CA ALA A 36 -12.96 -14.21 -29.73
C ALA A 36 -11.51 -13.95 -30.13
N ARG A 37 -10.84 -13.07 -29.40
CA ARG A 37 -9.43 -12.76 -29.60
C ARG A 37 -8.69 -12.83 -28.24
N TRP A 38 -7.62 -13.63 -28.20
CA TRP A 38 -6.75 -13.76 -27.04
C TRP A 38 -5.50 -12.90 -27.23
N PHE A 39 -5.16 -12.11 -26.21
CA PHE A 39 -3.97 -11.28 -26.22
C PHE A 39 -3.46 -10.98 -24.80
N SER A 40 -2.20 -10.58 -24.69
CA SER A 40 -1.55 -10.20 -23.46
C SER A 40 -1.54 -8.69 -23.30
N VAL A 41 -1.71 -8.22 -22.06
CA VAL A 41 -1.63 -6.81 -21.68
C VAL A 41 -0.53 -6.67 -20.60
N PRO A 42 0.60 -6.00 -20.91
CA PRO A 42 1.65 -5.79 -19.93
C PRO A 42 1.19 -4.94 -18.76
N ALA A 43 1.77 -5.15 -17.57
CA ALA A 43 1.50 -4.33 -16.39
C ALA A 43 1.70 -2.83 -16.70
N GLY A 44 0.80 -2.01 -16.19
CA GLY A 44 0.80 -0.56 -16.43
C GLY A 44 0.10 -0.12 -17.71
N TRP A 45 -0.20 -1.03 -18.66
CA TRP A 45 -0.84 -0.69 -19.91
C TRP A 45 -2.36 -0.67 -19.79
N PRO A 46 -3.06 0.23 -20.52
CA PRO A 46 -4.52 0.24 -20.56
C PRO A 46 -5.04 -0.96 -21.37
N LEU A 47 -6.09 -1.60 -20.86
CA LEU A 47 -6.95 -2.49 -21.66
C LEU A 47 -7.87 -1.63 -22.54
N PHE A 48 -8.43 -0.58 -21.94
CA PHE A 48 -9.18 0.50 -22.62
C PHE A 48 -9.21 1.75 -21.74
N ARG A 49 -9.53 2.90 -22.35
CA ARG A 49 -9.65 4.18 -21.65
C ARG A 49 -11.09 4.68 -21.62
N SER A 50 -11.40 5.49 -20.62
CA SER A 50 -12.67 6.22 -20.54
C SER A 50 -12.88 7.07 -21.80
N GLY A 51 -14.06 6.99 -22.39
CA GLY A 51 -14.40 7.64 -23.65
C GLY A 51 -14.14 6.82 -24.90
N GLU A 52 -13.40 5.70 -24.82
CA GLU A 52 -13.24 4.78 -25.96
C GLU A 52 -14.53 3.99 -26.20
N MET A 53 -14.92 3.87 -27.46
CA MET A 53 -16.09 3.08 -27.89
C MET A 53 -15.71 1.60 -27.99
N SER A 54 -16.54 0.72 -27.46
CA SER A 54 -16.38 -0.71 -27.60
C SER A 54 -17.72 -1.43 -27.56
N ASP A 55 -17.84 -2.48 -28.34
CA ASP A 55 -18.94 -3.43 -28.33
C ASP A 55 -18.51 -4.84 -27.90
N SER A 56 -17.37 -4.91 -27.20
CA SER A 56 -16.76 -6.17 -26.74
C SER A 56 -16.78 -6.28 -25.22
N ILE A 57 -16.83 -7.52 -24.75
CA ILE A 57 -16.56 -7.87 -23.36
C ILE A 57 -15.23 -8.59 -23.26
N PHE A 58 -14.49 -8.33 -22.22
CA PHE A 58 -13.19 -8.95 -21.96
C PHE A 58 -13.29 -9.87 -20.74
N PHE A 59 -12.69 -11.04 -20.81
CA PHE A 59 -12.54 -11.95 -19.68
C PHE A 59 -11.06 -12.04 -19.30
N VAL A 60 -10.75 -11.81 -18.05
CA VAL A 60 -9.39 -11.93 -17.53
C VAL A 60 -9.07 -13.40 -17.36
N LEU A 61 -8.13 -13.93 -18.13
CA LEU A 61 -7.69 -15.33 -18.04
C LEU A 61 -6.64 -15.51 -16.94
N SER A 62 -5.70 -14.58 -16.85
CA SER A 62 -4.66 -14.54 -15.82
C SER A 62 -4.24 -13.10 -15.52
N GLY A 63 -3.63 -12.88 -14.35
CA GLY A 63 -3.22 -11.56 -13.89
C GLY A 63 -4.37 -10.77 -13.25
N SER A 64 -4.27 -9.44 -13.28
CA SER A 64 -5.28 -8.56 -12.65
C SER A 64 -5.28 -7.16 -13.26
N PHE A 65 -6.44 -6.50 -13.18
CA PHE A 65 -6.65 -5.13 -13.64
C PHE A 65 -7.19 -4.24 -12.52
N GLY A 66 -7.03 -2.94 -12.69
CA GLY A 66 -7.65 -1.90 -11.89
C GLY A 66 -8.52 -0.99 -12.75
N ALA A 67 -9.72 -0.70 -12.26
CA ALA A 67 -10.59 0.30 -12.85
C ALA A 67 -10.32 1.67 -12.22
N PHE A 68 -10.24 2.72 -13.05
CA PHE A 68 -9.92 4.09 -12.65
C PHE A 68 -10.90 5.07 -13.27
N LYS A 69 -11.34 6.04 -12.47
CA LYS A 69 -12.17 7.15 -12.91
C LYS A 69 -11.37 8.43 -12.93
N ALA A 70 -11.40 9.14 -14.04
CA ALA A 70 -10.79 10.46 -14.14
C ALA A 70 -11.57 11.47 -13.30
N MET A 71 -10.87 12.21 -12.43
CA MET A 71 -11.44 13.28 -11.62
C MET A 71 -11.25 14.63 -12.31
N ARG A 72 -12.06 15.63 -11.93
CA ARG A 72 -12.02 16.98 -12.53
C ARG A 72 -10.69 17.71 -12.31
N ASP A 73 -9.92 17.33 -11.30
CA ASP A 73 -8.60 17.88 -10.96
C ASP A 73 -7.44 17.19 -11.68
N GLY A 74 -7.73 16.29 -12.63
CA GLY A 74 -6.74 15.54 -13.41
C GLY A 74 -6.19 14.28 -12.69
N ARG A 75 -6.59 14.02 -11.43
CA ARG A 75 -6.23 12.78 -10.73
C ARG A 75 -7.11 11.63 -11.20
N SER A 76 -6.60 10.41 -11.01
CA SER A 76 -7.36 9.18 -11.26
C SER A 76 -7.75 8.53 -9.94
N GLU A 77 -9.04 8.32 -9.75
CA GLU A 77 -9.57 7.62 -8.58
C GLU A 77 -9.67 6.12 -8.88
N PHE A 78 -9.12 5.31 -8.00
CA PHE A 78 -9.21 3.85 -8.11
C PHE A 78 -10.59 3.38 -7.70
N MET A 79 -11.29 2.66 -8.60
CA MET A 79 -12.65 2.19 -8.40
C MET A 79 -12.73 0.74 -7.90
N GLY A 80 -11.77 -0.10 -8.26
CA GLY A 80 -11.75 -1.50 -7.82
C GLY A 80 -10.80 -2.38 -8.61
N HIS A 81 -10.56 -3.58 -8.06
CA HIS A 81 -9.78 -4.64 -8.71
C HIS A 81 -10.67 -5.52 -9.58
N ILE A 82 -10.08 -6.02 -10.68
CA ILE A 82 -10.65 -7.03 -11.56
C ILE A 82 -9.67 -8.19 -11.60
N ARG A 83 -10.12 -9.40 -11.26
CA ARG A 83 -9.28 -10.58 -11.08
C ARG A 83 -9.45 -11.57 -12.22
N ALA A 84 -8.54 -12.55 -12.28
CA ALA A 84 -8.69 -13.70 -13.16
C ALA A 84 -10.07 -14.37 -12.97
N GLY A 85 -10.71 -14.71 -14.08
CA GLY A 85 -12.07 -15.26 -14.15
C GLY A 85 -13.19 -14.21 -14.19
N GLU A 86 -12.90 -12.93 -14.00
CA GLU A 86 -13.91 -11.86 -14.01
C GLU A 86 -14.02 -11.22 -15.39
N PRO A 87 -15.25 -10.82 -15.81
CA PRO A 87 -15.46 -10.02 -17.00
C PRO A 87 -15.20 -8.54 -16.73
N VAL A 88 -14.86 -7.80 -17.79
CA VAL A 88 -14.68 -6.34 -17.78
C VAL A 88 -15.12 -5.74 -19.12
N GLY A 89 -15.61 -4.48 -19.10
CA GLY A 89 -16.17 -3.83 -20.29
C GLY A 89 -17.66 -4.12 -20.49
N GLU A 90 -18.25 -4.92 -19.60
CA GLU A 90 -19.66 -5.32 -19.64
C GLU A 90 -20.61 -4.13 -19.62
N MET A 91 -20.29 -3.04 -18.87
CA MET A 91 -21.17 -1.90 -18.75
C MET A 91 -21.40 -1.19 -20.09
N ALA A 92 -20.34 -0.94 -20.87
CA ALA A 92 -20.47 -0.35 -22.19
C ALA A 92 -21.21 -1.28 -23.14
N MET A 93 -20.95 -2.59 -23.07
CA MET A 93 -21.65 -3.56 -23.90
C MET A 93 -23.15 -3.66 -23.61
N PHE A 94 -23.56 -3.60 -22.33
CA PHE A 94 -25.00 -3.71 -21.98
C PHE A 94 -25.76 -2.37 -22.07
N GLN A 95 -25.09 -1.23 -21.97
CA GLN A 95 -25.68 0.08 -22.22
C GLN A 95 -25.79 0.38 -23.72
N GLY A 96 -24.84 -0.10 -24.52
CA GLY A 96 -24.92 -0.04 -25.98
C GLY A 96 -25.96 -1.00 -26.53
N GLY A 97 -26.48 -0.70 -27.70
CA GLY A 97 -27.52 -1.49 -28.39
C GLY A 97 -28.95 -1.07 -28.02
N ILE A 98 -29.12 -0.06 -27.18
CA ILE A 98 -30.38 0.64 -26.94
C ILE A 98 -30.35 1.90 -27.81
N ASP A 99 -31.39 2.13 -28.59
CA ASP A 99 -31.60 3.37 -29.33
C ASP A 99 -32.01 4.44 -28.31
N ILE A 100 -31.03 5.26 -27.88
CA ILE A 100 -31.23 6.28 -26.84
C ILE A 100 -31.74 7.59 -27.45
N ASP A 101 -31.32 7.89 -28.69
CA ASP A 101 -31.69 9.14 -29.38
C ASP A 101 -32.88 9.00 -30.35
N GLY A 102 -33.34 7.75 -30.57
CA GLY A 102 -34.56 7.47 -31.36
C GLY A 102 -34.33 7.51 -32.86
N ASP A 103 -33.07 7.35 -33.33
CA ASP A 103 -32.75 7.34 -34.76
C ASP A 103 -32.90 5.95 -35.44
N GLY A 104 -33.25 4.94 -34.63
CA GLY A 104 -33.45 3.56 -35.09
C GLY A 104 -32.16 2.74 -35.20
N ALA A 105 -31.01 3.29 -34.78
CA ALA A 105 -29.73 2.60 -34.71
C ALA A 105 -29.32 2.31 -33.25
N PRO A 106 -28.71 1.17 -32.96
CA PRO A 106 -28.20 0.90 -31.61
C PRO A 106 -26.98 1.78 -31.31
N ASP A 107 -27.09 2.60 -30.24
CA ASP A 107 -26.01 3.45 -29.81
C ASP A 107 -24.82 2.65 -29.25
N ASN A 108 -23.61 3.04 -29.63
CA ASN A 108 -22.41 2.61 -28.96
C ASN A 108 -22.11 3.56 -27.80
N VAL A 109 -22.05 3.01 -26.60
CA VAL A 109 -21.76 3.78 -25.37
C VAL A 109 -20.28 3.71 -25.03
N PRO A 110 -19.62 4.86 -24.79
CA PRO A 110 -18.21 4.85 -24.41
C PRO A 110 -18.00 4.26 -23.02
N HIS A 111 -16.80 3.70 -22.80
CA HIS A 111 -16.39 3.27 -21.47
C HIS A 111 -16.40 4.43 -20.48
N THR A 112 -17.02 4.23 -19.33
CA THR A 112 -17.14 5.26 -18.25
C THR A 112 -15.91 5.36 -17.37
N SER A 113 -15.04 4.35 -17.42
CA SER A 113 -13.78 4.28 -16.66
C SER A 113 -12.65 3.74 -17.52
N SER A 114 -11.42 4.03 -17.15
CA SER A 114 -10.24 3.41 -17.75
C SER A 114 -9.85 2.16 -16.98
N VAL A 115 -9.41 1.13 -17.68
CA VAL A 115 -8.94 -0.12 -17.07
C VAL A 115 -7.49 -0.36 -17.44
N TYR A 116 -6.63 -0.51 -16.43
CA TYR A 116 -5.19 -0.73 -16.59
C TYR A 116 -4.77 -2.06 -15.96
N ALA A 117 -3.86 -2.76 -16.64
CA ALA A 117 -3.27 -3.97 -16.08
C ALA A 117 -2.41 -3.62 -14.85
N LEU A 118 -2.68 -4.26 -13.72
CA LEU A 118 -1.88 -4.12 -12.51
C LEU A 118 -0.67 -5.06 -12.55
N ARG A 119 -0.80 -6.18 -13.24
CA ARG A 119 0.23 -7.17 -13.53
C ARG A 119 0.20 -7.55 -15.01
N ASP A 120 1.23 -8.24 -15.48
CA ASP A 120 1.15 -8.87 -16.81
C ASP A 120 -0.08 -9.79 -16.83
N SER A 121 -0.97 -9.56 -17.76
CA SER A 121 -2.28 -10.18 -17.76
C SER A 121 -2.61 -10.74 -19.14
N GLU A 122 -3.38 -11.84 -19.17
CA GLU A 122 -3.93 -12.41 -20.39
C GLU A 122 -5.44 -12.22 -20.42
N VAL A 123 -5.95 -11.83 -21.57
CA VAL A 123 -7.34 -11.43 -21.75
C VAL A 123 -7.93 -12.11 -22.97
N LEU A 124 -9.18 -12.53 -22.85
CA LEU A 124 -9.99 -12.99 -23.96
C LEU A 124 -11.08 -11.95 -24.25
N GLU A 125 -11.01 -11.33 -25.39
CA GLU A 125 -12.01 -10.42 -25.91
C GLU A 125 -13.08 -11.22 -26.67
N ILE A 126 -14.36 -10.93 -26.41
CA ILE A 126 -15.49 -11.50 -27.13
C ILE A 126 -16.35 -10.35 -27.66
N SER A 127 -16.60 -10.31 -28.96
CA SER A 127 -17.49 -9.32 -29.54
C SER A 127 -18.93 -9.47 -29.01
N ARG A 128 -19.75 -8.43 -29.11
CA ARG A 128 -21.19 -8.46 -28.83
C ARG A 128 -21.85 -9.68 -29.47
N LYS A 129 -21.61 -9.90 -30.78
CA LYS A 129 -22.16 -11.03 -31.53
C LYS A 129 -21.72 -12.39 -30.96
N GLY A 130 -20.48 -12.50 -30.51
CA GLY A 130 -19.99 -13.71 -29.83
C GLY A 130 -20.68 -13.93 -28.48
N PHE A 131 -20.89 -12.87 -27.71
CA PHE A 131 -21.59 -12.94 -26.45
C PHE A 131 -23.08 -13.26 -26.57
N GLU A 132 -23.75 -12.74 -27.60
CA GLU A 132 -25.14 -13.08 -27.93
C GLU A 132 -25.31 -14.57 -28.24
N LYS A 133 -24.33 -15.20 -28.93
CA LYS A 133 -24.33 -16.64 -29.16
C LYS A 133 -24.19 -17.45 -27.87
N LEU A 134 -23.41 -16.95 -26.88
CA LEU A 134 -23.25 -17.58 -25.58
C LEU A 134 -24.54 -17.46 -24.76
N SER A 135 -25.10 -16.27 -24.66
CA SER A 135 -26.31 -15.99 -23.84
C SER A 135 -27.57 -16.65 -24.42
N ALA A 136 -27.63 -16.79 -25.74
CA ALA A 136 -28.72 -17.55 -26.40
C ALA A 136 -28.64 -19.06 -26.12
N ALA A 137 -27.43 -19.60 -25.96
CA ALA A 137 -27.24 -21.02 -25.65
C ALA A 137 -27.43 -21.31 -24.14
N GLU A 138 -27.06 -20.33 -23.25
CA GLU A 138 -27.16 -20.44 -21.79
C GLU A 138 -27.62 -19.12 -21.21
N PRO A 139 -28.95 -18.93 -21.03
CA PRO A 139 -29.53 -17.67 -20.53
C PRO A 139 -29.08 -17.29 -19.09
N GLU A 140 -28.65 -18.25 -18.26
CA GLU A 140 -28.16 -17.99 -16.90
C GLU A 140 -26.92 -17.10 -16.89
N ILE A 141 -26.17 -17.02 -17.99
CA ILE A 141 -25.03 -16.06 -18.15
C ILE A 141 -25.50 -14.62 -17.93
N LEU A 142 -26.68 -14.24 -18.47
CA LEU A 142 -27.23 -12.89 -18.26
C LEU A 142 -27.56 -12.63 -16.80
N ASN A 143 -28.16 -13.60 -16.11
CA ASN A 143 -28.48 -13.49 -14.69
C ASN A 143 -27.21 -13.36 -13.83
N ALA A 144 -26.17 -14.11 -14.16
CA ALA A 144 -24.88 -14.03 -13.49
C ALA A 144 -24.21 -12.66 -13.73
N MET A 145 -24.31 -12.13 -14.95
CA MET A 145 -23.77 -10.81 -15.31
C MET A 145 -24.50 -9.69 -14.56
N ILE A 146 -25.83 -9.74 -14.50
CA ILE A 146 -26.65 -8.77 -13.74
C ILE A 146 -26.25 -8.80 -12.27
N ARG A 147 -26.10 -9.98 -11.64
CA ARG A 147 -25.65 -10.11 -10.25
C ARG A 147 -24.27 -9.47 -10.04
N LEU A 148 -23.33 -9.66 -10.97
CA LEU A 148 -22.01 -9.07 -10.91
C LEU A 148 -22.08 -7.55 -11.01
N ILE A 149 -22.81 -7.00 -11.98
CA ILE A 149 -22.98 -5.53 -12.13
C ILE A 149 -23.61 -4.92 -10.88
N LEU A 150 -24.63 -5.54 -10.32
CA LEU A 150 -25.28 -5.08 -9.09
C LEU A 150 -24.32 -5.13 -7.89
N SER A 151 -23.46 -6.15 -7.79
CA SER A 151 -22.45 -6.20 -6.71
C SER A 151 -21.43 -5.09 -6.86
N ARG A 152 -20.92 -4.84 -8.07
CA ARG A 152 -19.98 -3.74 -8.35
C ARG A 152 -20.57 -2.35 -8.07
N LEU A 153 -21.83 -2.13 -8.40
CA LEU A 153 -22.53 -0.88 -8.08
C LEU A 153 -22.71 -0.68 -6.56
N ARG A 154 -22.95 -1.75 -5.81
CA ARG A 154 -23.03 -1.69 -4.34
C ARG A 154 -21.65 -1.49 -3.69
N GLU A 155 -20.63 -2.14 -4.19
CA GLU A 155 -19.26 -2.02 -3.68
C GLU A 155 -18.65 -0.65 -3.99
N GLY A 156 -19.00 -0.02 -5.10
CA GLY A 156 -18.61 1.36 -5.44
C GLY A 156 -19.06 2.42 -4.43
N ASN A 157 -20.05 2.10 -3.60
CA ASN A 157 -20.50 2.94 -2.47
C ASN A 157 -19.74 2.63 -1.15
N GLN A 158 -18.98 1.55 -1.08
CA GLN A 158 -18.12 1.23 0.06
C GLN A 158 -16.67 1.58 -0.33
N ARG A 159 -16.07 2.57 0.37
CA ARG A 159 -14.69 3.01 0.14
C ARG A 159 -13.77 1.83 -0.16
N ASN A 160 -13.19 1.84 -1.35
CA ASN A 160 -12.36 0.81 -1.95
C ASN A 160 -11.31 0.26 -0.98
N ARG A 161 -11.54 -0.92 -0.42
CA ARG A 161 -10.51 -1.66 0.31
C ARG A 161 -9.58 -2.26 -0.74
N ARG A 162 -8.32 -1.80 -0.77
CA ARG A 162 -7.27 -2.48 -1.53
C ARG A 162 -7.24 -3.94 -1.11
N THR A 163 -7.23 -4.84 -2.06
CA THR A 163 -7.04 -6.26 -1.79
C THR A 163 -5.73 -6.49 -1.03
N ALA A 164 -5.71 -7.47 -0.12
CA ALA A 164 -4.47 -7.83 0.56
C ALA A 164 -3.43 -8.27 -0.49
N PRO A 165 -2.21 -7.68 -0.51
CA PRO A 165 -1.16 -8.12 -1.42
C PRO A 165 -0.77 -9.55 -1.09
N LYS A 166 -0.61 -10.38 -2.11
CA LYS A 166 -0.16 -11.76 -2.01
C LYS A 166 1.24 -11.95 -2.59
N VAL A 167 1.58 -11.21 -3.64
CA VAL A 167 2.89 -11.29 -4.29
C VAL A 167 3.77 -10.14 -3.87
N PHE A 168 4.88 -10.47 -3.24
CA PHE A 168 5.89 -9.52 -2.78
C PHE A 168 7.16 -9.71 -3.60
N ALA A 169 7.69 -8.63 -4.20
CA ALA A 169 9.04 -8.66 -4.77
C ALA A 169 10.04 -8.13 -3.74
N LEU A 170 10.97 -8.98 -3.32
CA LEU A 170 12.17 -8.56 -2.59
C LEU A 170 13.25 -8.24 -3.62
N VAL A 171 13.64 -6.98 -3.71
CA VAL A 171 14.58 -6.51 -4.73
C VAL A 171 15.86 -5.99 -4.06
N ALA A 172 16.97 -6.72 -4.21
CA ALA A 172 18.27 -6.26 -3.72
C ALA A 172 18.79 -5.12 -4.59
N THR A 173 19.27 -4.05 -3.97
CA THR A 173 19.94 -2.93 -4.66
C THR A 173 21.39 -3.24 -5.03
N SER A 174 21.94 -4.36 -4.56
CA SER A 174 23.31 -4.80 -4.83
C SER A 174 23.39 -6.33 -4.84
N PRO A 175 24.19 -6.92 -5.71
CA PRO A 175 24.45 -8.38 -5.72
C PRO A 175 25.17 -8.87 -4.47
N THR A 176 25.70 -7.99 -3.63
CA THR A 176 26.34 -8.36 -2.35
C THR A 176 25.33 -8.66 -1.24
N ILE A 177 24.03 -8.46 -1.49
CA ILE A 177 22.96 -8.77 -0.55
C ILE A 177 22.50 -10.20 -0.84
N ASP A 178 22.69 -11.09 0.11
CA ASP A 178 22.15 -12.45 0.04
C ASP A 178 20.65 -12.43 0.34
N LEU A 179 19.84 -12.40 -0.73
CA LEU A 179 18.37 -12.43 -0.62
C LEU A 179 17.85 -13.81 -0.30
N GLY A 180 18.52 -14.89 -0.73
CA GLY A 180 18.07 -16.26 -0.47
C GLY A 180 17.96 -16.50 1.03
N LEU A 181 19.06 -16.30 1.75
CA LEU A 181 19.11 -16.44 3.21
C LEU A 181 18.06 -15.54 3.92
N ARG A 182 17.81 -14.34 3.40
CA ARG A 182 16.86 -13.40 3.97
C ARG A 182 15.40 -13.85 3.73
N ALA A 183 15.11 -14.33 2.53
CA ALA A 183 13.80 -14.83 2.17
C ALA A 183 13.46 -16.11 2.95
N GLU A 184 14.42 -17.01 3.15
CA GLU A 184 14.26 -18.20 3.98
C GLU A 184 13.94 -17.84 5.43
N ALA A 185 14.68 -16.90 6.04
CA ALA A 185 14.38 -16.42 7.38
C ALA A 185 12.96 -15.83 7.50
N LEU A 186 12.54 -15.11 6.46
CA LEU A 186 11.19 -14.53 6.38
C LEU A 186 10.12 -15.60 6.21
N GLN A 187 10.39 -16.63 5.41
CA GLN A 187 9.52 -17.78 5.23
C GLN A 187 9.34 -18.56 6.53
N ASP A 188 10.42 -18.77 7.30
CA ASP A 188 10.36 -19.41 8.61
C ASP A 188 9.52 -18.58 9.62
N ALA A 189 9.68 -17.26 9.59
CA ALA A 189 8.88 -16.37 10.43
C ALA A 189 7.39 -16.37 10.02
N LEU A 190 7.08 -16.41 8.73
CA LEU A 190 5.71 -16.57 8.21
C LEU A 190 5.10 -17.92 8.61
N LYS A 191 5.88 -18.99 8.54
CA LYS A 191 5.47 -20.34 8.96
C LYS A 191 5.08 -20.38 10.44
N LYS A 192 5.82 -19.68 11.33
CA LYS A 192 5.44 -19.54 12.76
C LYS A 192 4.09 -18.86 12.94
N LEU A 193 3.72 -17.99 12.01
CA LEU A 193 2.39 -17.35 12.00
C LEU A 193 1.31 -18.22 11.34
N GLY A 194 1.63 -19.44 10.88
CA GLY A 194 0.69 -20.31 10.16
C GLY A 194 0.37 -19.80 8.75
N VAL A 195 1.25 -19.02 8.14
CA VAL A 195 1.10 -18.48 6.77
C VAL A 195 1.90 -19.36 5.82
N LYS A 196 1.22 -19.96 4.84
CA LYS A 196 1.86 -20.74 3.79
C LYS A 196 2.49 -19.80 2.77
N SER A 197 3.80 -19.87 2.60
CA SER A 197 4.53 -18.99 1.68
C SER A 197 5.43 -19.76 0.73
N ARG A 198 5.64 -19.21 -0.48
CA ARG A 198 6.52 -19.75 -1.51
C ARG A 198 7.52 -18.69 -1.94
N ILE A 199 8.80 -19.05 -1.95
CA ILE A 199 9.87 -18.25 -2.55
C ILE A 199 10.05 -18.70 -3.99
N VAL A 200 10.19 -17.73 -4.91
CA VAL A 200 10.46 -17.97 -6.34
C VAL A 200 11.70 -17.19 -6.74
N GLU A 201 12.66 -17.91 -7.25
CA GLU A 201 13.94 -17.40 -7.75
C GLU A 201 13.97 -17.34 -9.28
N GLN A 202 14.98 -16.68 -9.85
CA GLN A 202 15.14 -16.55 -11.30
C GLN A 202 15.10 -17.91 -12.01
N VAL A 203 15.79 -18.92 -11.49
CA VAL A 203 15.87 -20.26 -12.11
C VAL A 203 14.49 -20.90 -12.29
N GLU A 204 13.56 -20.64 -11.38
CA GLU A 204 12.21 -21.18 -11.41
C GLU A 204 11.24 -20.29 -12.18
N GLY A 205 11.36 -18.95 -12.02
CA GLY A 205 10.34 -17.99 -12.45
C GLY A 205 10.62 -17.31 -13.79
N ASP A 206 11.83 -17.40 -14.33
CA ASP A 206 12.19 -16.73 -15.57
C ASP A 206 11.38 -17.27 -16.76
N GLU A 207 10.92 -16.36 -17.61
CA GLU A 207 10.09 -16.65 -18.79
C GLU A 207 8.75 -17.36 -18.50
N LYS A 208 8.31 -17.45 -17.23
CA LYS A 208 7.02 -18.07 -16.90
C LYS A 208 5.85 -17.16 -17.27
N PRO A 209 4.76 -17.74 -17.82
CA PRO A 209 3.55 -16.99 -18.10
C PRO A 209 2.82 -16.55 -16.83
N SER A 210 1.94 -15.55 -16.94
CA SER A 210 1.15 -15.03 -15.80
C SER A 210 0.36 -16.12 -15.08
N ALA A 211 -0.16 -17.11 -15.78
CA ALA A 211 -0.88 -18.24 -15.20
C ALA A 211 -0.06 -19.07 -14.19
N PHE A 212 1.26 -19.11 -14.33
CA PHE A 212 2.14 -19.75 -13.34
C PHE A 212 2.06 -19.03 -11.99
N PHE A 213 2.11 -17.70 -12.00
CA PHE A 213 2.03 -16.89 -10.77
C PHE A 213 0.63 -16.97 -10.15
N ASP A 214 -0.43 -16.98 -10.95
CA ASP A 214 -1.80 -17.18 -10.47
C ASP A 214 -1.97 -18.54 -9.77
N THR A 215 -1.36 -19.61 -10.28
CA THR A 215 -1.36 -20.93 -9.64
C THR A 215 -0.66 -20.89 -8.28
N LEU A 216 0.52 -20.24 -8.22
CA LEU A 216 1.23 -20.08 -6.95
C LEU A 216 0.42 -19.31 -5.90
N GLU A 217 -0.33 -18.28 -6.33
CA GLU A 217 -1.21 -17.50 -5.44
C GLU A 217 -2.44 -18.28 -4.95
N GLN A 218 -2.94 -19.23 -5.74
CA GLN A 218 -4.03 -20.10 -5.33
C GLN A 218 -3.56 -21.13 -4.31
N GLU A 219 -2.33 -21.62 -4.43
CA GLU A 219 -1.76 -22.64 -3.57
C GLU A 219 -1.13 -22.09 -2.29
N ASN A 220 -0.80 -20.80 -2.24
CA ASN A 220 -0.10 -20.16 -1.13
C ASN A 220 -0.82 -18.88 -0.66
N ASP A 221 -0.63 -18.53 0.61
CA ASP A 221 -1.13 -17.27 1.16
C ASP A 221 -0.25 -16.10 0.72
N VAL A 222 1.07 -16.34 0.55
CA VAL A 222 2.08 -15.35 0.18
C VAL A 222 3.08 -15.95 -0.80
N VAL A 223 3.39 -15.21 -1.86
CA VAL A 223 4.46 -15.52 -2.82
C VAL A 223 5.54 -14.44 -2.71
N ILE A 224 6.79 -14.84 -2.59
CA ILE A 224 7.94 -13.96 -2.46
C ILE A 224 8.84 -14.16 -3.67
N LEU A 225 8.88 -13.16 -4.57
CA LEU A 225 9.77 -13.14 -5.72
C LEU A 225 11.08 -12.47 -5.30
N ILE A 226 12.21 -13.15 -5.43
CA ILE A 226 13.51 -12.56 -5.10
C ILE A 226 14.29 -12.24 -6.38
N SER A 227 14.75 -11.00 -6.48
CA SER A 227 15.51 -10.52 -7.62
C SER A 227 16.54 -9.46 -7.21
N THR A 228 17.56 -9.29 -8.04
CA THR A 228 18.54 -8.20 -7.88
C THR A 228 18.26 -7.13 -8.92
N MET A 229 18.29 -5.87 -8.49
CA MET A 229 18.10 -4.73 -9.36
C MET A 229 19.12 -4.74 -10.50
N GLY A 230 18.65 -4.59 -11.72
CA GLY A 230 19.48 -4.62 -12.91
C GLY A 230 18.66 -4.73 -14.19
N ASP A 231 19.33 -4.68 -15.34
CA ASP A 231 18.66 -4.82 -16.64
C ASP A 231 18.59 -6.29 -17.07
N ASN A 232 17.79 -7.08 -16.35
CA ASN A 232 17.53 -8.48 -16.71
C ASN A 232 16.01 -8.76 -16.77
N ALA A 233 15.66 -9.82 -17.49
CA ALA A 233 14.27 -10.21 -17.74
C ALA A 233 13.52 -10.56 -16.45
N TRP A 234 14.18 -11.31 -15.56
CA TRP A 234 13.59 -11.75 -14.28
C TRP A 234 13.28 -10.57 -13.35
N TYR A 235 14.20 -9.60 -13.19
CA TYR A 235 13.93 -8.40 -12.41
C TYR A 235 12.71 -7.65 -12.94
N ARG A 236 12.65 -7.42 -14.27
CA ARG A 236 11.49 -6.75 -14.89
C ARG A 236 10.20 -7.53 -14.68
N LEU A 237 10.23 -8.87 -14.82
CA LEU A 237 9.07 -9.73 -14.62
C LEU A 237 8.60 -9.70 -13.17
N SER A 238 9.52 -9.87 -12.20
CA SER A 238 9.18 -9.84 -10.77
C SER A 238 8.57 -8.51 -10.35
N MET A 239 9.06 -7.38 -10.89
CA MET A 239 8.49 -6.06 -10.65
C MET A 239 7.09 -5.89 -11.23
N ARG A 240 6.82 -6.48 -12.40
CA ARG A 240 5.48 -6.42 -13.02
C ARG A 240 4.47 -7.32 -12.32
N GLN A 241 4.90 -8.46 -11.79
CA GLN A 241 4.02 -9.43 -11.11
C GLN A 241 3.72 -9.08 -9.65
N ALA A 242 4.53 -8.23 -9.00
CA ALA A 242 4.38 -7.92 -7.59
C ALA A 242 3.21 -6.96 -7.29
N ASP A 243 2.47 -7.24 -6.22
CA ASP A 243 1.53 -6.31 -5.59
C ASP A 243 2.27 -5.27 -4.75
N ARG A 244 3.37 -5.70 -4.12
CA ARG A 244 4.19 -4.88 -3.24
C ARG A 244 5.66 -5.13 -3.47
N ILE A 245 6.42 -4.05 -3.56
CA ILE A 245 7.85 -4.09 -3.79
C ILE A 245 8.56 -3.73 -2.50
N TRP A 246 9.48 -4.58 -2.07
CA TRP A 246 10.37 -4.35 -0.95
C TRP A 246 11.80 -4.19 -1.47
N VAL A 247 12.26 -2.95 -1.50
CA VAL A 247 13.64 -2.61 -1.89
C VAL A 247 14.56 -2.92 -0.73
N VAL A 248 15.43 -3.89 -0.90
CA VAL A 248 16.38 -4.32 0.12
C VAL A 248 17.72 -3.67 -0.14
N ALA A 249 18.15 -2.79 0.77
CA ALA A 249 19.37 -2.00 0.64
C ALA A 249 20.25 -2.12 1.88
N ARG A 250 21.53 -1.91 1.73
CA ARG A 250 22.44 -1.80 2.87
C ARG A 250 22.24 -0.44 3.55
N ALA A 251 22.14 -0.42 4.87
CA ALA A 251 21.96 0.79 5.64
C ALA A 251 23.15 1.78 5.52
N ASP A 252 24.35 1.28 5.25
CA ASP A 252 25.57 2.06 5.06
C ASP A 252 25.79 2.52 3.61
N ALA A 253 24.88 2.20 2.69
CA ALA A 253 24.94 2.61 1.29
C ALA A 253 24.10 3.86 1.03
N LYS A 254 24.37 4.54 -0.10
CA LYS A 254 23.56 5.62 -0.64
C LYS A 254 22.80 5.14 -1.87
N PRO A 255 21.55 5.58 -2.06
CA PRO A 255 20.82 5.23 -3.26
C PRO A 255 21.37 5.96 -4.50
N SER A 256 21.23 5.32 -5.67
CA SER A 256 21.29 5.99 -6.95
C SER A 256 19.90 6.56 -7.28
N TYR A 257 19.84 7.69 -7.93
CA TYR A 257 18.57 8.38 -8.26
C TYR A 257 18.23 8.27 -9.73
N PRO A 258 16.91 8.11 -10.05
CA PRO A 258 15.88 7.41 -9.29
C PRO A 258 16.12 5.89 -9.35
N LEU A 259 15.56 5.11 -8.40
CA LEU A 259 15.66 3.65 -8.43
C LEU A 259 14.74 3.02 -9.48
N PHE A 260 13.61 3.66 -9.72
CA PHE A 260 12.63 3.21 -10.71
C PHE A 260 12.40 4.31 -11.75
N PRO A 261 12.22 3.94 -13.03
CA PRO A 261 11.84 4.91 -14.05
C PRO A 261 10.46 5.52 -13.72
N GLU A 262 10.31 6.79 -14.06
CA GLU A 262 9.00 7.45 -14.01
C GLU A 262 8.09 6.84 -15.11
N GLU A 263 7.03 6.21 -14.72
CA GLU A 263 5.98 5.73 -15.63
C GLU A 263 4.68 6.48 -15.35
N ASN A 264 4.03 6.97 -16.39
CA ASN A 264 2.80 7.76 -16.30
C ASN A 264 1.52 6.89 -16.24
N SER A 265 1.59 5.73 -15.60
CA SER A 265 0.43 4.84 -15.49
C SER A 265 -0.28 4.99 -14.14
N PRO A 266 -1.62 5.19 -14.10
CA PRO A 266 -2.38 5.18 -12.85
C PRO A 266 -2.22 3.88 -12.04
N ALA A 267 -1.93 2.76 -12.71
CA ALA A 267 -1.68 1.47 -12.07
C ALA A 267 -0.46 1.49 -11.14
N GLN A 268 0.55 2.32 -11.45
CA GLN A 268 1.75 2.45 -10.61
C GLN A 268 1.47 3.06 -9.26
N SER A 269 0.52 4.00 -9.17
CA SER A 269 0.13 4.60 -7.90
C SER A 269 -0.45 3.59 -6.91
N LEU A 270 -0.85 2.40 -7.39
CA LEU A 270 -1.33 1.28 -6.57
C LEU A 270 -0.19 0.37 -6.12
N LYS A 271 0.96 0.36 -6.79
CA LYS A 271 2.13 -0.40 -6.37
C LYS A 271 2.75 0.25 -5.14
N LEU A 272 2.67 -0.43 -4.01
CA LEU A 272 3.24 0.04 -2.77
C LEU A 272 4.70 -0.39 -2.68
N VAL A 273 5.57 0.60 -2.52
CA VAL A 273 7.01 0.38 -2.34
C VAL A 273 7.38 0.63 -0.89
N ASP A 274 8.13 -0.29 -0.31
CA ASP A 274 8.76 -0.15 1.01
C ASP A 274 10.27 -0.32 0.87
N VAL A 275 11.02 0.27 1.78
CA VAL A 275 12.48 0.12 1.87
C VAL A 275 12.83 -0.70 3.10
N LEU A 276 13.68 -1.71 2.93
CA LEU A 276 14.29 -2.51 3.99
C LEU A 276 15.78 -2.17 4.09
N LEU A 277 16.20 -1.53 5.17
CA LEU A 277 17.59 -1.17 5.41
C LEU A 277 18.27 -2.25 6.25
N LEU A 278 19.19 -2.97 5.62
CA LEU A 278 19.96 -4.03 6.27
C LEU A 278 21.14 -3.47 7.07
N HIS A 279 21.18 -3.81 8.34
CA HIS A 279 22.29 -3.50 9.23
C HIS A 279 23.15 -4.75 9.45
N HIS A 280 24.45 -4.63 9.19
CA HIS A 280 25.44 -5.67 9.48
C HIS A 280 26.07 -5.39 10.86
N GLY A 281 25.99 -6.36 11.77
CA GLY A 281 26.50 -6.26 13.13
C GLY A 281 25.48 -5.74 14.16
N ALA A 282 25.94 -5.59 15.41
CA ALA A 282 25.09 -5.21 16.53
C ALA A 282 24.83 -3.69 16.60
N GLU A 283 25.76 -2.89 16.08
CA GLU A 283 25.65 -1.43 16.11
C GLU A 283 24.86 -0.92 14.89
N ARG A 284 24.00 0.06 15.16
CA ARG A 284 23.27 0.77 14.12
C ARG A 284 24.22 1.77 13.46
N LYS A 285 24.55 1.55 12.21
CA LYS A 285 25.32 2.52 11.41
C LYS A 285 24.41 3.66 10.98
N ALA A 286 24.98 4.86 10.89
CA ALA A 286 24.30 6.00 10.31
C ALA A 286 23.83 5.66 8.89
N CYS A 287 22.56 5.77 8.64
CA CYS A 287 21.93 5.60 7.33
C CYS A 287 21.20 6.90 6.97
N ARG A 288 20.76 6.98 5.73
CA ARG A 288 19.93 8.11 5.25
C ARG A 288 18.60 7.61 4.72
N PRO A 289 17.68 7.20 5.62
CA PRO A 289 16.41 6.62 5.21
C PRO A 289 15.60 7.54 4.30
N ALA A 290 15.63 8.85 4.55
CA ALA A 290 14.95 9.85 3.72
C ALA A 290 15.42 9.83 2.26
N ASP A 291 16.73 9.61 2.01
CA ASP A 291 17.28 9.51 0.66
C ASP A 291 16.75 8.23 -0.02
N TRP A 292 16.71 7.12 0.69
CA TRP A 292 16.16 5.86 0.18
C TRP A 292 14.65 5.93 -0.10
N LEU A 293 13.88 6.54 0.81
CA LEU A 293 12.43 6.75 0.62
C LEU A 293 12.17 7.55 -0.65
N ARG A 294 12.93 8.64 -0.84
CA ARG A 294 12.80 9.52 -2.02
C ARG A 294 13.24 8.80 -3.30
N ALA A 295 14.37 8.11 -3.27
CA ALA A 295 14.90 7.40 -4.45
C ALA A 295 13.99 6.26 -4.93
N ALA A 296 13.33 5.58 -3.99
CA ALA A 296 12.42 4.47 -4.26
C ALA A 296 10.96 4.92 -4.46
N GLY A 297 10.61 6.17 -4.18
CA GLY A 297 9.20 6.59 -4.08
C GLY A 297 8.45 5.80 -3.00
N ALA A 298 9.14 5.40 -1.93
CA ALA A 298 8.62 4.45 -0.96
C ALA A 298 7.77 5.13 0.11
N ALA A 299 6.74 4.42 0.59
CA ALA A 299 5.84 4.90 1.63
C ALA A 299 6.39 4.68 3.05
N ARG A 300 7.19 3.63 3.24
CA ARG A 300 7.67 3.21 4.56
C ARG A 300 9.12 2.74 4.47
N VAL A 301 9.84 2.84 5.61
CA VAL A 301 11.15 2.25 5.80
C VAL A 301 11.12 1.32 7.01
N PHE A 302 11.81 0.19 6.89
CA PHE A 302 12.02 -0.78 7.95
C PHE A 302 13.51 -1.02 8.11
N HIS A 303 13.95 -1.19 9.34
CA HIS A 303 15.30 -1.60 9.66
C HIS A 303 15.34 -3.11 9.91
N TRP A 304 16.34 -3.80 9.35
CA TRP A 304 16.53 -5.22 9.52
C TRP A 304 17.95 -5.51 10.01
N HIS A 305 18.09 -5.77 11.30
CA HIS A 305 19.34 -6.17 11.91
C HIS A 305 19.50 -7.69 11.83
N GLN A 306 20.72 -8.16 11.54
CA GLN A 306 21.01 -9.60 11.48
C GLN A 306 20.87 -10.29 12.83
N VAL A 307 21.18 -9.59 13.91
CA VAL A 307 21.30 -10.13 15.27
C VAL A 307 20.02 -9.96 16.10
N LYS A 308 19.18 -8.99 15.76
CA LYS A 308 17.88 -8.76 16.44
C LYS A 308 16.79 -9.61 15.81
N GLY A 309 16.38 -10.68 16.49
CA GLY A 309 15.42 -11.65 15.96
C GLY A 309 13.99 -11.12 15.73
N ASP A 310 13.58 -10.08 16.46
CA ASP A 310 12.23 -9.50 16.38
C ASP A 310 11.97 -8.71 15.09
N HIS A 311 13.01 -8.22 14.40
CA HIS A 311 12.86 -7.48 13.14
C HIS A 311 12.29 -8.35 12.02
N CYS A 312 12.78 -9.60 11.88
CA CYS A 312 12.26 -10.54 10.90
C CYS A 312 10.79 -10.89 11.20
N ASP A 313 10.47 -11.13 12.45
CA ASP A 313 9.10 -11.42 12.90
C ASP A 313 8.15 -10.23 12.64
N ARG A 314 8.60 -8.99 12.83
CA ARG A 314 7.85 -7.76 12.47
C ARG A 314 7.56 -7.70 10.98
N LEU A 315 8.57 -7.98 10.14
CA LEU A 315 8.40 -8.01 8.69
C LEU A 315 7.41 -9.10 8.28
N ALA A 316 7.49 -10.30 8.86
CA ALA A 316 6.56 -11.39 8.61
C ALA A 316 5.12 -11.02 9.02
N ARG A 317 4.91 -10.40 10.19
CA ARG A 317 3.59 -9.89 10.60
C ARG A 317 3.07 -8.83 9.63
N THR A 318 3.95 -7.96 9.11
CA THR A 318 3.58 -6.93 8.12
C THR A 318 3.13 -7.53 6.80
N ILE A 319 3.84 -8.55 6.30
CA ILE A 319 3.47 -9.32 5.10
C ILE A 319 2.13 -10.01 5.32
N ALA A 320 1.99 -10.72 6.44
CA ALA A 320 0.78 -11.47 6.79
C ALA A 320 -0.45 -10.59 7.07
N GLY A 321 -0.28 -9.24 7.16
CA GLY A 321 -1.36 -8.34 7.58
C GLY A 321 -1.77 -8.52 9.04
N ARG A 322 -0.85 -9.01 9.89
CA ARG A 322 -1.04 -9.28 11.33
C ARG A 322 -0.18 -8.38 12.22
N SER A 323 0.38 -7.31 11.68
CA SER A 323 1.12 -6.31 12.46
C SER A 323 0.22 -5.62 13.48
N VAL A 324 0.80 -5.17 14.58
CA VAL A 324 0.11 -4.43 15.63
C VAL A 324 0.58 -2.97 15.61
N GLY A 325 -0.35 -2.06 15.36
CA GLY A 325 -0.11 -0.62 15.42
C GLY A 325 -0.73 -0.01 16.68
N VAL A 326 0.04 0.75 17.45
CA VAL A 326 -0.48 1.49 18.60
C VAL A 326 -0.74 2.95 18.23
N VAL A 327 -1.89 3.47 18.66
CA VAL A 327 -2.30 4.87 18.46
C VAL A 327 -2.65 5.50 19.79
N PHE A 328 -2.00 6.61 20.09
CA PHE A 328 -2.19 7.36 21.35
C PHE A 328 -2.80 8.72 21.07
N SER A 329 -3.91 9.02 21.74
CA SER A 329 -4.56 10.34 21.67
C SER A 329 -3.76 11.42 22.37
N GLY A 330 -3.99 12.65 21.98
CA GLY A 330 -3.58 13.81 22.77
C GLY A 330 -4.40 13.91 24.06
N GLY A 331 -3.78 14.36 25.13
CA GLY A 331 -4.45 14.49 26.43
C GLY A 331 -3.65 15.33 27.46
N GLY A 332 -2.59 16.01 27.03
CA GLY A 332 -1.70 16.72 27.95
C GLY A 332 -1.14 15.78 29.03
N ALA A 333 -1.29 16.11 30.29
CA ALA A 333 -0.81 15.26 31.38
C ALA A 333 -1.51 13.89 31.48
N ARG A 334 -2.75 13.76 30.99
CA ARG A 334 -3.45 12.46 30.99
C ARG A 334 -2.76 11.45 30.10
N ALA A 335 -2.05 11.90 29.05
CA ALA A 335 -1.33 11.04 28.11
C ALA A 335 -0.20 10.22 28.77
N TYR A 336 0.19 10.51 30.02
CA TYR A 336 1.12 9.66 30.75
C TYR A 336 0.56 8.26 31.02
N ALA A 337 -0.77 8.09 30.98
CA ALA A 337 -1.42 6.77 31.06
C ALA A 337 -1.00 5.85 29.90
N HIS A 338 -0.63 6.41 28.74
CA HIS A 338 -0.14 5.62 27.59
C HIS A 338 1.13 4.82 27.93
N ILE A 339 1.97 5.30 28.87
CA ILE A 339 3.17 4.57 29.34
C ILE A 339 2.76 3.24 29.97
N GLY A 340 1.69 3.26 30.80
CA GLY A 340 1.14 2.03 31.39
C GLY A 340 0.58 1.08 30.35
N VAL A 341 -0.05 1.60 29.29
CA VAL A 341 -0.55 0.77 28.19
C VAL A 341 0.61 0.09 27.43
N VAL A 342 1.69 0.83 27.13
CA VAL A 342 2.89 0.26 26.49
C VAL A 342 3.47 -0.86 27.34
N ARG A 343 3.64 -0.63 28.65
CA ARG A 343 4.13 -1.64 29.60
C ARG A 343 3.24 -2.88 29.62
N ALA A 344 1.92 -2.71 29.72
CA ALA A 344 0.98 -3.82 29.71
C ALA A 344 1.03 -4.66 28.41
N LEU A 345 1.14 -3.99 27.23
CA LEU A 345 1.28 -4.69 25.95
C LEU A 345 2.57 -5.54 25.92
N ARG A 346 3.69 -4.98 26.38
CA ARG A 346 4.98 -5.69 26.45
C ARG A 346 4.96 -6.85 27.44
N GLU A 347 4.38 -6.66 28.63
CA GLU A 347 4.21 -7.71 29.64
C GLU A 347 3.35 -8.87 29.15
N LEU A 348 2.34 -8.57 28.33
CA LEU A 348 1.50 -9.58 27.68
C LEU A 348 2.13 -10.22 26.43
N GLY A 349 3.35 -9.82 26.06
CA GLY A 349 4.03 -10.31 24.86
C GLY A 349 3.37 -9.86 23.56
N ILE A 350 2.53 -8.81 23.57
CA ILE A 350 1.91 -8.24 22.39
C ILE A 350 2.94 -7.35 21.67
N PRO A 351 3.33 -7.68 20.43
CA PRO A 351 4.31 -6.90 19.71
C PRO A 351 3.77 -5.52 19.33
N ILE A 352 4.66 -4.53 19.27
CA ILE A 352 4.35 -3.22 18.71
C ILE A 352 5.17 -3.06 17.44
N ASP A 353 4.49 -3.02 16.29
CA ASP A 353 5.12 -2.96 14.99
C ASP A 353 5.09 -1.56 14.37
N PHE A 354 4.09 -0.75 14.74
CA PHE A 354 3.88 0.62 14.31
C PHE A 354 3.44 1.47 15.51
N ALA A 355 3.88 2.72 15.55
CA ALA A 355 3.47 3.63 16.61
C ALA A 355 3.06 4.99 16.02
N GLY A 356 2.06 5.63 16.60
CA GLY A 356 1.65 6.97 16.19
C GLY A 356 0.69 7.64 17.16
N GLY A 357 0.41 8.91 16.92
CA GLY A 357 -0.51 9.65 17.76
C GLY A 357 -0.57 11.14 17.47
N ALA A 358 -1.24 11.85 18.36
CA ALA A 358 -1.35 13.30 18.36
C ALA A 358 -0.89 13.89 19.70
N SER A 359 -0.37 15.11 19.71
CA SER A 359 0.03 15.85 20.89
C SER A 359 0.95 15.01 21.81
N MET A 360 0.71 15.00 23.12
CA MET A 360 1.50 14.19 24.06
C MET A 360 1.44 12.69 23.78
N GLY A 361 0.38 12.16 23.16
CA GLY A 361 0.33 10.78 22.69
C GLY A 361 1.38 10.50 21.62
N ALA A 362 1.62 11.43 20.69
CA ALA A 362 2.71 11.32 19.72
C ALA A 362 4.09 11.32 20.38
N VAL A 363 4.28 12.06 21.47
CA VAL A 363 5.54 12.05 22.24
C VAL A 363 5.80 10.66 22.83
N VAL A 364 4.79 10.04 23.45
CA VAL A 364 4.91 8.67 23.98
C VAL A 364 5.15 7.68 22.85
N ALA A 365 4.40 7.78 21.74
CA ALA A 365 4.61 6.94 20.55
C ALA A 365 6.03 7.10 19.99
N GLY A 366 6.58 8.32 19.96
CA GLY A 366 7.96 8.60 19.57
C GLY A 366 8.98 7.91 20.47
N CYS A 367 8.76 7.91 21.78
CA CYS A 367 9.62 7.17 22.72
C CYS A 367 9.60 5.65 22.44
N VAL A 368 8.41 5.09 22.17
CA VAL A 368 8.27 3.68 21.78
C VAL A 368 9.01 3.39 20.48
N ALA A 369 8.85 4.27 19.48
CA ALA A 369 9.49 4.12 18.18
C ALA A 369 11.01 4.30 18.21
N MET A 370 11.56 5.01 19.20
CA MET A 370 12.99 5.06 19.47
C MET A 370 13.56 3.72 19.97
N GLY A 371 12.69 2.75 20.30
CA GLY A 371 13.10 1.47 20.85
C GLY A 371 13.50 1.51 22.32
N TRP A 372 13.09 2.56 23.06
CA TRP A 372 13.38 2.66 24.47
C TRP A 372 12.57 1.66 25.29
N ASP A 373 13.19 1.14 26.36
CA ASP A 373 12.47 0.31 27.34
C ASP A 373 11.53 1.14 28.22
N ASP A 374 10.73 0.49 29.04
CA ASP A 374 9.69 1.13 29.81
C ASP A 374 10.24 2.10 30.86
N ASP A 375 11.37 1.75 31.48
CA ASP A 375 12.01 2.59 32.51
C ASP A 375 12.63 3.83 31.86
N GLU A 376 13.24 3.70 30.68
CA GLU A 376 13.80 4.83 29.95
C GLU A 376 12.68 5.78 29.45
N ILE A 377 11.55 5.23 28.96
CA ILE A 377 10.39 6.04 28.57
C ILE A 377 9.87 6.83 29.78
N GLU A 378 9.62 6.15 30.91
CA GLU A 378 9.11 6.79 32.10
C GLU A 378 10.09 7.87 32.60
N ARG A 379 11.38 7.54 32.68
CA ARG A 379 12.43 8.47 33.16
C ARG A 379 12.50 9.73 32.27
N ARG A 380 12.48 9.58 30.94
CA ARG A 380 12.57 10.71 30.01
C ARG A 380 11.32 11.57 30.01
N ILE A 381 10.16 10.97 30.03
CA ILE A 381 8.88 11.70 30.07
C ILE A 381 8.76 12.45 31.40
N ARG A 382 9.08 11.81 32.53
CA ARG A 382 9.07 12.45 33.87
C ARG A 382 10.03 13.63 33.89
N LYS A 383 11.29 13.43 33.52
CA LYS A 383 12.30 14.49 33.48
C LYS A 383 11.89 15.64 32.55
N GLY A 384 11.46 15.32 31.32
CA GLY A 384 11.19 16.31 30.28
C GLY A 384 9.94 17.14 30.48
N PHE A 385 8.89 16.54 31.03
CA PHE A 385 7.56 17.16 31.04
C PHE A 385 6.94 17.32 32.45
N VAL A 386 7.47 16.66 33.48
CA VAL A 386 6.96 16.77 34.85
C VAL A 386 7.90 17.61 35.73
N GLU A 387 9.19 17.24 35.80
CA GLU A 387 10.13 17.82 36.73
C GLU A 387 10.65 19.22 36.33
N THR A 388 10.69 19.50 35.02
CA THR A 388 11.38 20.68 34.48
C THR A 388 10.47 21.85 34.09
N ASN A 389 9.17 21.76 34.33
CA ASN A 389 8.17 22.79 33.92
C ASN A 389 8.44 23.38 32.53
N PRO A 390 8.20 22.63 31.46
CA PRO A 390 8.55 23.05 30.11
C PRO A 390 7.75 24.26 29.62
N LEU A 391 6.62 24.56 30.25
CA LEU A 391 5.75 25.72 29.96
C LEU A 391 6.08 26.95 30.86
N GLY A 392 7.21 26.97 31.54
CA GLY A 392 7.57 28.04 32.46
C GLY A 392 8.27 29.26 31.83
N ASP A 393 8.40 29.32 30.49
CA ASP A 393 8.98 30.45 29.75
C ASP A 393 7.89 31.43 29.26
N TRP A 394 7.23 32.07 30.24
CA TRP A 394 6.10 32.98 30.00
C TRP A 394 6.42 34.12 29.03
N ASN A 395 5.43 34.53 28.27
CA ASN A 395 5.48 35.62 27.29
C ASN A 395 4.23 36.50 27.40
N ILE A 396 4.29 37.71 26.82
CA ILE A 396 3.09 38.50 26.56
C ILE A 396 2.24 37.73 25.55
N PRO A 397 0.97 37.43 25.88
CA PRO A 397 0.13 36.49 25.12
C PRO A 397 -0.41 37.10 23.80
N VAL A 398 0.47 37.42 22.86
CA VAL A 398 0.09 37.89 21.53
C VAL A 398 -0.23 36.71 20.61
N VAL A 399 0.61 35.66 20.63
CA VAL A 399 0.47 34.44 19.83
C VAL A 399 0.34 33.20 20.73
N GLY A 400 1.03 33.20 21.85
CA GLY A 400 1.02 32.13 22.85
C GLY A 400 1.44 32.64 24.24
N MET A 401 0.96 31.98 25.29
CA MET A 401 1.30 32.34 26.66
C MET A 401 2.76 32.06 27.03
N VAL A 402 3.42 31.15 26.31
CA VAL A 402 4.83 30.80 26.52
C VAL A 402 5.63 30.97 25.21
N LYS A 403 6.94 31.17 25.35
CA LYS A 403 7.85 31.31 24.20
C LYS A 403 8.13 29.99 23.49
N GLY A 404 8.02 28.86 24.18
CA GLY A 404 8.26 27.51 23.67
C GLY A 404 9.73 27.09 23.64
N HIS A 405 10.69 27.95 24.00
CA HIS A 405 12.11 27.59 23.95
C HIS A 405 12.49 26.46 24.93
N ARG A 406 11.82 26.38 26.08
CA ARG A 406 12.04 25.27 27.01
C ARG A 406 11.58 23.95 26.44
N VAL A 407 10.44 23.91 25.76
CA VAL A 407 9.93 22.72 25.06
C VAL A 407 10.89 22.32 23.95
N ASP A 408 11.33 23.25 23.10
CA ASP A 408 12.28 22.99 22.03
C ASP A 408 13.60 22.40 22.55
N ASN A 409 14.13 22.93 23.64
CA ASN A 409 15.34 22.42 24.26
C ASN A 409 15.15 21.00 24.83
N ARG A 410 13.99 20.69 25.42
CA ARG A 410 13.69 19.36 25.94
C ARG A 410 13.55 18.33 24.80
N LEU A 411 12.83 18.69 23.73
CA LEU A 411 12.72 17.83 22.57
C LEU A 411 14.10 17.56 21.95
N ARG A 412 14.97 18.58 21.89
CA ARG A 412 16.36 18.41 21.42
C ARG A 412 17.19 17.55 22.37
N GLU A 413 17.07 17.74 23.69
CA GLU A 413 17.79 16.92 24.68
C GLU A 413 17.40 15.43 24.59
N HIS A 414 16.10 15.14 24.43
CA HIS A 414 15.61 13.77 24.45
C HIS A 414 15.71 13.04 23.11
N PHE A 415 15.41 13.71 22.01
CA PHE A 415 15.33 13.10 20.68
C PHE A 415 16.50 13.48 19.75
N GLY A 416 17.31 14.49 20.14
CA GLY A 416 18.47 14.91 19.34
C GLY A 416 18.13 15.30 17.91
N GLU A 417 18.92 14.80 16.99
CA GLU A 417 18.75 14.97 15.55
C GLU A 417 18.20 13.70 14.86
N ALA A 418 17.52 12.82 15.61
CA ALA A 418 16.91 11.64 15.06
C ALA A 418 15.84 12.00 14.01
N GLU A 419 15.91 11.40 12.85
CA GLU A 419 14.86 11.49 11.84
C GLU A 419 13.81 10.39 12.07
N ILE A 420 12.57 10.64 11.64
CA ILE A 420 11.47 9.64 11.74
C ILE A 420 11.85 8.35 11.03
N GLY A 421 12.55 8.44 9.90
CA GLY A 421 13.03 7.27 9.17
C GLY A 421 14.09 6.45 9.92
N ASP A 422 14.77 7.04 10.92
CA ASP A 422 15.78 6.35 11.73
C ASP A 422 15.21 5.54 12.89
N LEU A 423 13.91 5.60 13.14
CA LEU A 423 13.29 4.93 14.26
C LEU A 423 13.28 3.41 14.11
N GLU A 424 13.23 2.66 15.20
CA GLU A 424 13.24 1.20 15.20
C GLU A 424 11.99 0.59 14.53
N MET A 425 10.90 1.37 14.44
CA MET A 425 9.68 0.98 13.77
C MET A 425 9.03 2.19 13.07
N PRO A 426 8.21 1.97 12.04
CA PRO A 426 7.47 3.05 11.40
C PRO A 426 6.61 3.84 12.40
N PHE A 427 6.73 5.16 12.30
CA PHE A 427 6.10 6.12 13.20
C PHE A 427 5.38 7.21 12.41
N PHE A 428 4.35 7.79 13.01
CA PHE A 428 3.76 9.03 12.55
C PHE A 428 3.30 9.90 13.73
N ALA A 429 3.32 11.22 13.50
CA ALA A 429 2.64 12.20 14.34
C ALA A 429 1.67 13.01 13.50
N VAL A 430 0.59 13.51 14.11
CA VAL A 430 -0.40 14.34 13.41
C VAL A 430 -0.37 15.74 14.00
N SER A 431 -0.30 16.76 13.13
CA SER A 431 -0.55 18.18 13.48
C SER A 431 -1.69 18.73 12.64
N THR A 432 -2.30 19.82 13.08
CA THR A 432 -3.31 20.55 12.33
C THR A 432 -2.63 21.64 11.51
N ASN A 433 -2.88 21.66 10.21
CA ASN A 433 -2.43 22.69 9.27
C ASN A 433 -3.52 23.77 9.16
N LEU A 434 -3.26 24.95 9.68
CA LEU A 434 -4.19 26.07 9.63
C LEU A 434 -4.22 26.77 8.27
N THR A 435 -3.21 26.53 7.42
CA THR A 435 -3.10 27.18 6.11
C THR A 435 -4.13 26.62 5.13
N ASP A 436 -4.35 25.30 5.16
CA ASP A 436 -5.28 24.60 4.27
C ASP A 436 -6.50 24.00 4.98
N GLY A 437 -6.59 24.10 6.31
CA GLY A 437 -7.71 23.59 7.10
C GLY A 437 -7.78 22.06 7.20
N ALA A 438 -6.65 21.38 7.00
CA ALA A 438 -6.53 19.93 7.08
C ALA A 438 -5.55 19.49 8.19
N TYR A 439 -5.47 18.19 8.47
CA TYR A 439 -4.38 17.69 9.30
C TYR A 439 -3.19 17.24 8.43
N ARG A 440 -1.98 17.47 8.96
CA ARG A 440 -0.73 17.01 8.34
C ARG A 440 -0.19 15.81 9.09
N VAL A 441 0.14 14.75 8.34
CA VAL A 441 0.76 13.54 8.88
C VAL A 441 2.26 13.60 8.68
N HIS A 442 3.01 13.62 9.76
CA HIS A 442 4.47 13.62 9.76
C HIS A 442 4.98 12.17 9.78
N ARG A 443 5.54 11.71 8.66
CA ARG A 443 6.14 10.38 8.48
C ARG A 443 7.62 10.44 8.13
N GLN A 444 8.17 11.64 7.95
CA GLN A 444 9.54 11.91 7.53
C GLN A 444 10.07 13.17 8.21
N GLY A 445 11.38 13.40 8.12
CA GLY A 445 12.04 14.55 8.69
C GLY A 445 12.40 14.38 10.17
N LEU A 446 12.87 15.46 10.81
CA LEU A 446 13.31 15.44 12.19
C LEU A 446 12.17 15.16 13.16
N LEU A 447 12.32 14.09 13.96
CA LEU A 447 11.32 13.67 14.94
C LEU A 447 10.94 14.82 15.87
N ARG A 448 11.93 15.54 16.43
CA ARG A 448 11.69 16.67 17.36
C ARG A 448 10.86 17.79 16.73
N LYS A 449 10.98 18.05 15.41
CA LYS A 449 10.15 19.04 14.71
C LYS A 449 8.71 18.57 14.58
N ALA A 450 8.49 17.33 14.19
CA ALA A 450 7.16 16.73 14.13
C ALA A 450 6.47 16.73 15.50
N LEU A 451 7.22 16.35 16.55
CA LEU A 451 6.72 16.39 17.94
C LEU A 451 6.42 17.82 18.38
N ARG A 452 7.27 18.80 18.04
CA ARG A 452 7.02 20.21 18.34
C ARG A 452 5.76 20.76 17.68
N ALA A 453 5.49 20.36 16.44
CA ALA A 453 4.28 20.77 15.72
C ALA A 453 3.03 20.15 16.34
N THR A 454 3.05 18.83 16.62
CA THR A 454 1.88 18.12 17.15
C THR A 454 1.49 18.54 18.58
N ILE A 455 2.42 19.13 19.38
CA ILE A 455 2.13 19.63 20.74
C ILE A 455 1.93 21.15 20.79
N ALA A 456 1.89 21.85 19.67
CA ALA A 456 1.73 23.30 19.58
C ALA A 456 0.28 23.73 19.90
N LEU A 457 -0.14 23.56 21.17
CA LEU A 457 -1.50 23.84 21.60
C LEU A 457 -1.81 25.34 21.44
N PRO A 458 -2.84 25.70 20.62
CA PRO A 458 -3.20 27.09 20.34
C PRO A 458 -3.44 27.91 21.63
N GLY A 459 -2.91 29.12 21.64
CA GLY A 459 -2.98 30.01 22.78
C GLY A 459 -1.94 29.73 23.90
N ILE A 460 -1.38 28.53 23.98
CA ILE A 460 -0.34 28.16 24.96
C ILE A 460 1.02 28.22 24.32
N LEU A 461 1.27 27.40 23.29
CA LEU A 461 2.53 27.35 22.56
C LEU A 461 2.40 28.07 21.20
N PRO A 462 3.45 28.77 20.75
CA PRO A 462 3.45 29.34 19.40
C PRO A 462 3.30 28.24 18.35
N PRO A 463 2.55 28.49 17.24
CA PRO A 463 2.49 27.59 16.10
C PRO A 463 3.88 27.38 15.50
N VAL A 464 4.04 26.28 14.77
CA VAL A 464 5.26 25.98 14.03
C VAL A 464 5.02 26.33 12.55
N VAL A 465 5.96 27.10 11.98
CA VAL A 465 5.95 27.36 10.53
C VAL A 465 6.93 26.39 9.89
N ASP A 466 6.44 25.58 8.96
CA ASP A 466 7.23 24.58 8.24
C ASP A 466 6.80 24.58 6.77
N GLU A 467 7.74 24.76 5.84
CA GLU A 467 7.49 24.80 4.40
C GLU A 467 6.37 25.78 3.95
N GLY A 468 6.20 26.90 4.70
CA GLY A 468 5.15 27.88 4.43
C GLY A 468 3.79 27.57 5.05
N GLU A 469 3.64 26.44 5.68
CA GLU A 469 2.42 26.02 6.41
C GLU A 469 2.49 26.40 7.88
N VAL A 470 1.34 26.76 8.45
CA VAL A 470 1.19 27.08 9.89
C VAL A 470 0.59 25.87 10.60
N LEU A 471 1.42 25.23 11.45
CA LEU A 471 1.08 23.98 12.13
C LEU A 471 0.81 24.22 13.61
N VAL A 472 -0.29 23.63 14.11
CA VAL A 472 -0.68 23.62 15.51
C VAL A 472 -0.96 22.20 15.98
N ASP A 473 -1.30 22.05 17.26
CA ASP A 473 -1.58 20.75 17.89
C ASP A 473 -2.54 19.88 17.07
N GLY A 474 -2.19 18.61 16.93
CA GLY A 474 -3.01 17.63 16.20
C GLY A 474 -4.40 17.42 16.80
N ALA A 475 -4.56 17.67 18.10
CA ALA A 475 -5.84 17.53 18.78
C ALA A 475 -6.94 18.46 18.24
N VAL A 476 -6.59 19.50 17.47
CA VAL A 476 -7.58 20.44 16.90
C VAL A 476 -8.45 19.76 15.84
N LEU A 477 -7.87 18.95 14.96
CA LEU A 477 -8.61 18.27 13.88
C LEU A 477 -8.65 16.73 14.00
N ASN A 478 -7.57 16.10 14.49
CA ASN A 478 -7.50 14.64 14.60
C ASN A 478 -6.75 14.25 15.90
N ASN A 479 -7.44 14.28 17.03
CA ASN A 479 -6.87 13.95 18.32
C ASN A 479 -6.53 12.46 18.49
N PHE A 480 -7.23 11.59 17.78
CA PHE A 480 -7.07 10.13 17.86
C PHE A 480 -6.93 9.52 16.45
N PRO A 481 -5.73 9.60 15.83
CA PRO A 481 -5.52 9.32 14.42
C PRO A 481 -5.45 7.80 14.10
N ALA A 482 -6.48 7.04 14.48
CA ALA A 482 -6.61 5.63 14.19
C ALA A 482 -6.85 5.35 12.70
N ASP A 483 -7.46 6.29 11.99
CA ASP A 483 -7.62 6.31 10.54
C ASP A 483 -6.26 6.31 9.82
N VAL A 484 -5.34 7.16 10.27
CA VAL A 484 -3.97 7.24 9.75
C VAL A 484 -3.21 5.92 9.93
N MET A 485 -3.37 5.26 11.10
CA MET A 485 -2.75 3.95 11.34
C MET A 485 -3.32 2.87 10.42
N ARG A 486 -4.64 2.88 10.16
CA ARG A 486 -5.29 1.92 9.25
C ARG A 486 -4.84 2.08 7.80
N GLU A 487 -4.46 3.28 7.39
CA GLU A 487 -3.87 3.53 6.08
C GLU A 487 -2.41 3.07 6.01
N LEU A 488 -1.66 3.22 7.13
CA LEU A 488 -0.25 2.89 7.19
C LEU A 488 0.02 1.38 7.20
N GLN A 489 -0.86 0.58 7.82
CA GLN A 489 -0.71 -0.86 7.96
C GLN A 489 -2.07 -1.58 7.93
N ARG A 490 -2.06 -2.92 7.70
CA ARG A 490 -3.27 -3.73 7.53
C ARG A 490 -3.63 -4.60 8.74
N GLY A 491 -2.78 -4.63 9.75
CA GLY A 491 -2.97 -5.46 10.95
C GLY A 491 -3.90 -4.83 11.97
N PHE A 492 -3.75 -5.24 13.21
CA PHE A 492 -4.54 -4.75 14.32
C PHE A 492 -4.15 -3.32 14.72
N VAL A 493 -5.13 -2.52 15.09
CA VAL A 493 -4.91 -1.20 15.66
C VAL A 493 -5.38 -1.22 17.11
N VAL A 494 -4.43 -1.04 18.01
CA VAL A 494 -4.69 -0.84 19.43
C VAL A 494 -4.67 0.65 19.72
N GLY A 495 -5.81 1.21 20.06
CA GLY A 495 -5.96 2.63 20.35
C GLY A 495 -6.14 2.86 21.84
N CYS A 496 -5.45 3.89 22.37
CA CYS A 496 -5.69 4.38 23.72
C CYS A 496 -6.09 5.86 23.64
N ASP A 497 -7.29 6.18 24.08
CA ASP A 497 -7.83 7.53 24.17
C ASP A 497 -7.98 7.92 25.63
N VAL A 498 -7.51 9.14 26.02
CA VAL A 498 -7.39 9.61 27.42
C VAL A 498 -7.99 10.99 27.67
#